data_edad900d4613701627db44eeee96e9ab
#
_entry.id   edad900d4613701627db44eeee96e9ab
#
_cell.length_a   1.000
_cell.length_b   1.000
_cell.length_c   1.000
_cell.angle_alpha   90.00
_cell.angle_beta   90.00
_cell.angle_gamma   90.00
#
_symmetry.space_group_name_H-M   'P 1'
#
loop_
_entity.id
_entity.type
_entity.pdbx_description
1 polymer ?
#
loop_
_entity_poly.entity_id
_entity_poly.type
_entity_poly.pdbx_seq_one_letter_code
_entity_poly.pdbx_strand_id
1 'polypeptide(L)'
;MAIQRHSSAAARTPAFWINLAVKASLVLLLAFGAFSGLERFAGKAFGWRLLGYSIGALRVPAIWAARGRRSTYPFVVDILFVLPFLIDTIGNALDLYDTIDWWDDANHFVNWALLGGAFAAALLRTHVKGAELFALIVGFGGVTAILWELGEYFAFIRNSPS
;
A
#
# COMPACT_ATOMS: atom_id res chain seq x y z
N MET A 1 14.90 -37.10 15.52
CA MET A 1 14.02 -35.92 15.53
C MET A 1 14.49 -34.98 14.44
N ALA A 2 13.90 -35.06 13.25
CA ALA A 2 14.33 -34.30 12.07
C ALA A 2 13.67 -32.94 12.07
N ILE A 3 14.44 -31.87 12.30
CA ILE A 3 13.99 -30.49 12.11
C ILE A 3 13.96 -30.24 10.61
N GLN A 4 12.77 -30.32 10.01
CA GLN A 4 12.55 -29.95 8.62
C GLN A 4 12.82 -28.46 8.43
N ARG A 5 13.89 -28.15 7.72
CA ARG A 5 14.22 -26.80 7.26
C ARG A 5 13.27 -26.41 6.11
N HIS A 6 12.13 -25.82 6.43
CA HIS A 6 11.16 -25.31 5.43
C HIS A 6 11.46 -23.87 4.95
N SER A 7 12.69 -23.36 5.11
CA SER A 7 12.94 -21.92 4.92
C SER A 7 13.43 -21.48 3.54
N SER A 8 13.76 -22.40 2.61
CA SER A 8 14.41 -22.00 1.34
C SER A 8 13.52 -22.02 0.09
N ALA A 9 12.39 -22.71 0.10
CA ALA A 9 11.53 -22.84 -1.08
C ALA A 9 10.60 -21.62 -1.34
N ALA A 10 10.21 -20.89 -0.30
CA ALA A 10 9.32 -19.73 -0.43
C ALA A 10 9.99 -18.52 -1.11
N ALA A 11 11.31 -18.42 -1.06
CA ALA A 11 12.07 -17.28 -1.59
C ALA A 11 12.16 -17.20 -3.13
N ARG A 12 11.67 -18.21 -3.86
CA ARG A 12 11.80 -18.29 -5.33
C ARG A 12 10.47 -18.39 -6.07
N THR A 13 9.34 -18.15 -5.41
CA THR A 13 8.03 -18.18 -6.07
C THR A 13 7.82 -16.93 -6.93
N PRO A 14 7.02 -16.98 -8.01
CA PRO A 14 6.64 -15.80 -8.77
C PRO A 14 6.08 -14.68 -7.88
N ALA A 15 5.28 -15.03 -6.88
CA ALA A 15 4.72 -14.06 -5.91
C ALA A 15 5.80 -13.34 -5.10
N PHE A 16 6.90 -14.01 -4.75
CA PHE A 16 8.06 -13.35 -4.11
C PHE A 16 8.67 -12.27 -5.02
N TRP A 17 8.90 -12.61 -6.29
CA TRP A 17 9.53 -11.70 -7.24
C TRP A 17 8.62 -10.50 -7.57
N ILE A 18 7.31 -10.74 -7.72
CA ILE A 18 6.32 -9.66 -7.91
C ILE A 18 6.32 -8.73 -6.70
N ASN A 19 6.25 -9.28 -5.48
CA ASN A 19 6.27 -8.48 -4.25
C ASN A 19 7.56 -7.64 -4.14
N LEU A 20 8.70 -8.25 -4.43
CA LEU A 20 9.99 -7.55 -4.42
C LEU A 20 10.02 -6.44 -5.48
N ALA A 21 9.57 -6.71 -6.70
CA ALA A 21 9.52 -5.73 -7.77
C ALA A 21 8.62 -4.54 -7.43
N VAL A 22 7.41 -4.79 -6.90
CA VAL A 22 6.48 -3.72 -6.47
C VAL A 22 7.13 -2.83 -5.42
N LYS A 23 7.75 -3.40 -4.39
CA LYS A 23 8.41 -2.65 -3.32
C LYS A 23 9.66 -1.90 -3.80
N ALA A 24 10.48 -2.56 -4.63
CA ALA A 24 11.67 -1.93 -5.19
C ALA A 24 11.29 -0.75 -6.09
N SER A 25 10.28 -0.91 -6.96
CA SER A 25 9.77 0.17 -7.81
C SER A 25 9.25 1.34 -6.98
N LEU A 26 8.47 1.07 -5.92
CA LEU A 26 7.98 2.09 -5.01
C LEU A 26 9.13 2.90 -4.39
N VAL A 27 10.08 2.22 -3.76
CA VAL A 27 11.19 2.89 -3.07
C VAL A 27 12.09 3.65 -4.04
N LEU A 28 12.39 3.07 -5.21
CA LEU A 28 13.22 3.72 -6.24
C LEU A 28 12.56 4.97 -6.81
N LEU A 29 11.25 4.92 -7.12
CA LEU A 29 10.51 6.09 -7.61
C LEU A 29 10.40 7.18 -6.55
N LEU A 30 10.13 6.82 -5.30
CA LEU A 30 10.08 7.77 -4.19
C LEU A 30 11.44 8.43 -3.94
N ALA A 31 12.51 7.65 -3.94
CA ALA A 31 13.86 8.16 -3.78
C ALA A 31 14.24 9.07 -4.96
N PHE A 32 13.92 8.67 -6.19
CA PHE A 32 14.14 9.51 -7.37
C PHE A 32 13.38 10.84 -7.23
N GLY A 33 12.09 10.82 -6.88
CA GLY A 33 11.30 12.05 -6.69
C GLY A 33 11.82 12.93 -5.56
N ALA A 34 12.31 12.33 -4.46
CA ALA A 34 12.82 13.07 -3.29
C ALA A 34 14.19 13.73 -3.55
N PHE A 35 15.05 13.12 -4.37
CA PHE A 35 16.44 13.52 -4.49
C PHE A 35 16.87 14.02 -5.88
N SER A 36 16.02 13.91 -6.91
CA SER A 36 16.34 14.32 -8.28
C SER A 36 16.48 15.84 -8.46
N GLY A 37 15.85 16.63 -7.59
CA GLY A 37 15.80 18.11 -7.73
C GLY A 37 14.95 18.60 -8.91
N LEU A 38 14.17 17.74 -9.57
CA LEU A 38 13.32 18.14 -10.69
C LEU A 38 12.11 18.95 -10.19
N GLU A 39 11.85 20.09 -10.85
CA GLU A 39 10.74 21.01 -10.48
C GLU A 39 9.37 20.33 -10.42
N ARG A 40 9.11 19.36 -11.31
CA ARG A 40 7.85 18.60 -11.32
C ARG A 40 7.57 17.82 -10.03
N PHE A 41 8.56 17.63 -9.17
CA PHE A 41 8.40 16.99 -7.86
C PHE A 41 8.32 18.00 -6.72
N ALA A 42 8.56 19.29 -6.99
CA ALA A 42 8.47 20.34 -5.99
C ALA A 42 7.04 20.42 -5.42
N GLY A 43 6.93 20.56 -4.11
CA GLY A 43 5.63 20.65 -3.43
C GLY A 43 4.87 19.32 -3.27
N LYS A 44 5.26 18.24 -3.95
CA LYS A 44 4.56 16.93 -3.91
C LYS A 44 4.98 16.03 -2.73
N ALA A 45 5.72 16.57 -1.77
CA ALA A 45 6.10 15.92 -0.51
C ALA A 45 6.80 14.54 -0.64
N PHE A 46 7.59 14.32 -1.71
CA PHE A 46 8.24 13.03 -1.98
C PHE A 46 9.14 12.54 -0.84
N GLY A 47 9.77 13.44 -0.08
CA GLY A 47 10.56 13.07 1.10
C GLY A 47 9.71 12.44 2.20
N TRP A 48 8.55 13.03 2.52
CA TRP A 48 7.61 12.48 3.49
C TRP A 48 6.93 11.19 2.99
N ARG A 49 6.61 11.13 1.69
CA ARG A 49 6.09 9.90 1.05
C ARG A 49 7.13 8.78 1.09
N LEU A 50 8.42 9.07 0.85
CA LEU A 50 9.50 8.09 0.96
C LEU A 50 9.54 7.47 2.35
N LEU A 51 9.46 8.26 3.40
CA LEU A 51 9.43 7.76 4.78
C LEU A 51 8.13 6.97 5.05
N GLY A 52 6.97 7.60 4.83
CA GLY A 52 5.67 7.03 5.19
C GLY A 52 5.31 5.77 4.41
N TYR A 53 5.51 5.80 3.08
CA TYR A 53 5.16 4.67 2.22
C TYR A 53 6.13 3.49 2.38
N SER A 54 7.42 3.77 2.63
CA SER A 54 8.39 2.71 2.96
C SER A 54 8.06 2.02 4.28
N ILE A 55 7.66 2.79 5.30
CA ILE A 55 7.16 2.23 6.58
C ILE A 55 5.88 1.41 6.31
N GLY A 56 4.96 1.93 5.48
CA GLY A 56 3.77 1.22 5.03
C GLY A 56 4.11 -0.13 4.40
N ALA A 57 5.03 -0.15 3.45
CA ALA A 57 5.45 -1.34 2.74
C ALA A 57 6.12 -2.42 3.63
N LEU A 58 6.59 -2.03 4.81
CA LEU A 58 7.17 -2.94 5.80
C LEU A 58 6.14 -3.51 6.80
N ARG A 59 4.89 -3.04 6.80
CA ARG A 59 3.88 -3.46 7.80
C ARG A 59 3.56 -4.95 7.72
N VAL A 60 3.28 -5.48 6.52
CA VAL A 60 2.93 -6.90 6.37
C VAL A 60 4.09 -7.81 6.75
N PRO A 61 5.33 -7.62 6.28
CA PRO A 61 6.47 -8.42 6.74
C PRO A 61 6.74 -8.27 8.23
N ALA A 62 6.59 -7.08 8.81
CA ALA A 62 6.78 -6.86 10.23
C ALA A 62 5.74 -7.63 11.08
N ILE A 63 4.45 -7.55 10.72
CA ILE A 63 3.39 -8.29 11.41
C ILE A 63 3.60 -9.80 11.29
N TRP A 64 3.98 -10.29 10.10
CA TRP A 64 4.27 -11.70 9.88
C TRP A 64 5.47 -12.18 10.71
N ALA A 65 6.53 -11.38 10.79
CA ALA A 65 7.70 -11.66 11.62
C ALA A 65 7.35 -11.65 13.12
N ALA A 66 6.60 -10.63 13.58
CA ALA A 66 6.16 -10.50 14.98
C ALA A 66 5.27 -11.67 15.43
N ARG A 67 4.51 -12.27 14.50
CA ARG A 67 3.72 -13.49 14.75
C ARG A 67 4.57 -14.79 14.71
N GLY A 68 5.89 -14.66 14.72
CA GLY A 68 6.83 -15.80 14.77
C GLY A 68 6.91 -16.58 13.47
N ARG A 69 6.49 -16.02 12.33
CA ARG A 69 6.56 -16.68 11.00
C ARG A 69 5.84 -18.04 10.96
N ARG A 70 4.78 -18.19 11.75
CA ARG A 70 4.04 -19.47 11.93
C ARG A 70 3.20 -19.88 10.73
N SER A 71 3.04 -19.01 9.74
CA SER A 71 2.28 -19.27 8.51
C SER A 71 3.13 -18.98 7.29
N THR A 72 2.69 -19.51 6.13
CA THR A 72 3.26 -19.10 4.84
C THR A 72 3.13 -17.59 4.68
N TYR A 73 4.16 -16.93 4.13
CA TYR A 73 4.15 -15.50 3.91
C TYR A 73 2.96 -15.05 3.06
N PRO A 74 2.20 -14.02 3.47
CA PRO A 74 0.97 -13.61 2.80
C PRO A 74 1.25 -12.67 1.61
N PHE A 75 1.89 -13.16 0.55
CA PHE A 75 2.28 -12.35 -0.61
C PHE A 75 1.12 -11.55 -1.23
N VAL A 76 -0.06 -12.17 -1.37
CA VAL A 76 -1.23 -11.49 -1.95
C VAL A 76 -1.64 -10.29 -1.10
N VAL A 77 -1.72 -10.48 0.22
CA VAL A 77 -2.03 -9.37 1.15
C VAL A 77 -1.00 -8.25 1.03
N ASP A 78 0.28 -8.61 1.00
CA ASP A 78 1.37 -7.65 0.96
C ASP A 78 1.42 -6.87 -0.36
N ILE A 79 1.26 -7.55 -1.50
CA ILE A 79 1.20 -6.92 -2.82
C ILE A 79 0.01 -5.96 -2.90
N LEU A 80 -1.20 -6.43 -2.57
CA LEU A 80 -2.41 -5.61 -2.62
C LEU A 80 -2.35 -4.41 -1.68
N PHE A 81 -1.67 -4.54 -0.53
CA PHE A 81 -1.49 -3.46 0.43
C PHE A 81 -0.49 -2.40 -0.05
N VAL A 82 0.54 -2.79 -0.83
CA VAL A 82 1.59 -1.87 -1.29
C VAL A 82 1.24 -1.20 -2.63
N LEU A 83 0.45 -1.86 -3.48
CA LEU A 83 0.06 -1.33 -4.79
C LEU A 83 -0.54 0.08 -4.76
N PRO A 84 -1.44 0.46 -3.82
CA PRO A 84 -1.95 1.82 -3.71
C PRO A 84 -0.84 2.88 -3.62
N PHE A 85 0.17 2.64 -2.80
CA PHE A 85 1.30 3.56 -2.66
C PHE A 85 2.12 3.69 -3.94
N LEU A 86 2.27 2.58 -4.69
CA LEU A 86 2.99 2.59 -5.96
C LEU A 86 2.19 3.34 -7.04
N ILE A 87 0.86 3.11 -7.14
CA ILE A 87 -0.01 3.77 -8.12
C ILE A 87 -0.06 5.28 -7.85
N ASP A 88 -0.24 5.69 -6.60
CA ASP A 88 -0.18 7.09 -6.19
C ASP A 88 1.18 7.73 -6.53
N THR A 89 2.27 7.03 -6.25
CA THR A 89 3.62 7.52 -6.57
C THR A 89 3.82 7.68 -8.08
N ILE A 90 3.35 6.74 -8.89
CA ILE A 90 3.40 6.82 -10.36
C ILE A 90 2.54 8.00 -10.85
N GLY A 91 1.32 8.15 -10.32
CA GLY A 91 0.44 9.27 -10.66
C GLY A 91 1.10 10.62 -10.44
N ASN A 92 1.72 10.80 -9.28
CA ASN A 92 2.48 12.03 -8.96
C ASN A 92 3.75 12.19 -9.82
N ALA A 93 4.45 11.09 -10.13
CA ALA A 93 5.67 11.13 -10.95
C ALA A 93 5.40 11.46 -12.43
N LEU A 94 4.23 11.12 -12.93
CA LEU A 94 3.78 11.37 -14.30
C LEU A 94 2.89 12.61 -14.44
N ASP A 95 2.69 13.39 -13.39
CA ASP A 95 1.80 14.56 -13.33
C ASP A 95 0.33 14.25 -13.68
N LEU A 96 -0.12 13.01 -13.44
CA LEU A 96 -1.47 12.59 -13.81
C LEU A 96 -2.56 13.33 -13.01
N TYR A 97 -2.27 13.72 -11.78
CA TYR A 97 -3.16 14.52 -10.93
C TYR A 97 -3.36 15.94 -11.45
N ASP A 98 -2.36 16.48 -12.17
CA ASP A 98 -2.40 17.84 -12.69
C ASP A 98 -2.86 17.90 -14.16
N THR A 99 -2.87 16.74 -14.87
CA THR A 99 -3.11 16.67 -16.32
C THR A 99 -4.37 15.90 -16.71
N ILE A 100 -4.94 15.09 -15.80
CA ILE A 100 -6.10 14.24 -16.06
C ILE A 100 -7.15 14.46 -14.98
N ASP A 101 -8.21 15.19 -15.29
CA ASP A 101 -9.25 15.64 -14.33
C ASP A 101 -9.87 14.50 -13.51
N TRP A 102 -10.08 13.33 -14.11
CA TRP A 102 -10.70 12.17 -13.43
C TRP A 102 -9.68 11.25 -12.72
N TRP A 103 -8.38 11.53 -12.80
CA TRP A 103 -7.34 10.64 -12.26
C TRP A 103 -7.45 10.45 -10.76
N ASP A 104 -7.71 11.52 -10.03
CA ASP A 104 -7.84 11.48 -8.57
C ASP A 104 -8.98 10.56 -8.13
N ASP A 105 -10.16 10.72 -8.69
CA ASP A 105 -11.33 9.86 -8.42
C ASP A 105 -11.06 8.39 -8.75
N ALA A 106 -10.45 8.14 -9.92
CA ALA A 106 -10.10 6.79 -10.34
C ALA A 106 -9.04 6.16 -9.42
N ASN A 107 -8.04 6.95 -9.02
CA ASN A 107 -7.01 6.50 -8.12
C ASN A 107 -7.56 6.16 -6.73
N HIS A 108 -8.45 7.01 -6.19
CA HIS A 108 -9.17 6.72 -4.96
C HIS A 108 -9.96 5.42 -5.06
N PHE A 109 -10.77 5.25 -6.09
CA PHE A 109 -11.55 4.02 -6.29
C PHE A 109 -10.67 2.77 -6.35
N VAL A 110 -9.62 2.79 -7.18
CA VAL A 110 -8.69 1.65 -7.33
C VAL A 110 -7.94 1.36 -6.04
N ASN A 111 -7.45 2.38 -5.37
CA ASN A 111 -6.70 2.22 -4.12
C ASN A 111 -7.56 1.63 -3.00
N TRP A 112 -8.81 2.09 -2.86
CA TRP A 112 -9.74 1.52 -1.89
C TRP A 112 -10.13 0.08 -2.23
N ALA A 113 -10.29 -0.25 -3.51
CA ALA A 113 -10.53 -1.62 -3.96
C ALA A 113 -9.35 -2.55 -3.63
N LEU A 114 -8.11 -2.09 -3.83
CA LEU A 114 -6.89 -2.83 -3.50
C LEU A 114 -6.72 -3.03 -1.99
N LEU A 115 -6.93 -1.98 -1.18
CA LEU A 115 -6.86 -2.07 0.28
C LEU A 115 -7.96 -2.96 0.85
N GLY A 116 -9.19 -2.84 0.33
CA GLY A 116 -10.30 -3.74 0.67
C GLY A 116 -9.99 -5.19 0.29
N GLY A 117 -9.39 -5.40 -0.88
CA GLY A 117 -8.92 -6.71 -1.34
C GLY A 117 -7.81 -7.29 -0.45
N ALA A 118 -6.85 -6.47 -0.02
CA ALA A 118 -5.82 -6.88 0.94
C ALA A 118 -6.43 -7.30 2.27
N PHE A 119 -7.38 -6.52 2.78
CA PHE A 119 -8.10 -6.83 4.02
C PHE A 119 -8.93 -8.11 3.90
N ALA A 120 -9.67 -8.26 2.79
CA ALA A 120 -10.42 -9.49 2.48
C ALA A 120 -9.50 -10.72 2.42
N ALA A 121 -8.37 -10.63 1.70
CA ALA A 121 -7.40 -11.71 1.60
C ALA A 121 -6.78 -12.08 2.97
N ALA A 122 -6.62 -11.12 3.87
CA ALA A 122 -6.19 -11.37 5.24
C ALA A 122 -7.28 -12.09 6.06
N LEU A 123 -8.54 -11.66 5.96
CA LEU A 123 -9.68 -12.25 6.67
C LEU A 123 -10.01 -13.66 6.18
N LEU A 124 -9.88 -13.96 4.88
CA LEU A 124 -10.06 -15.30 4.31
C LEU A 124 -9.10 -16.35 4.89
N ARG A 125 -8.05 -15.93 5.57
CA ARG A 125 -7.13 -16.81 6.32
C ARG A 125 -7.65 -17.11 7.75
N THR A 126 -8.82 -16.59 8.10
CA THR A 126 -9.51 -16.80 9.38
C THR A 126 -10.79 -17.58 9.15
N HIS A 127 -11.65 -17.64 10.17
CA HIS A 127 -12.95 -18.31 10.09
C HIS A 127 -14.08 -17.41 9.58
N VAL A 128 -13.80 -16.12 9.32
CA VAL A 128 -14.77 -15.10 8.86
C VAL A 128 -15.25 -15.42 7.44
N LYS A 129 -16.56 -15.45 7.20
CA LYS A 129 -17.17 -15.80 5.90
C LYS A 129 -18.51 -15.09 5.69
N GLY A 130 -18.99 -15.16 4.44
CA GLY A 130 -20.34 -14.70 4.08
C GLY A 130 -20.61 -13.24 4.42
N ALA A 131 -21.77 -12.97 5.02
CA ALA A 131 -22.22 -11.62 5.35
C ALA A 131 -21.29 -10.90 6.34
N GLU A 132 -20.68 -11.62 7.27
CA GLU A 132 -19.71 -11.05 8.22
C GLU A 132 -18.47 -10.55 7.49
N LEU A 133 -17.93 -11.34 6.55
CA LEU A 133 -16.79 -10.92 5.72
C LEU A 133 -17.13 -9.67 4.92
N PHE A 134 -18.31 -9.65 4.29
CA PHE A 134 -18.79 -8.50 3.53
C PHE A 134 -18.90 -7.25 4.41
N ALA A 135 -19.57 -7.37 5.56
CA ALA A 135 -19.74 -6.25 6.49
C ALA A 135 -18.41 -5.69 6.99
N LEU A 136 -17.43 -6.56 7.28
CA LEU A 136 -16.09 -6.14 7.72
C LEU A 136 -15.33 -5.42 6.60
N ILE A 137 -15.43 -5.87 5.35
CA ILE A 137 -14.78 -5.22 4.20
C ILE A 137 -15.39 -3.83 3.97
N VAL A 138 -16.72 -3.72 3.96
CA VAL A 138 -17.42 -2.44 3.79
C VAL A 138 -17.12 -1.49 4.95
N GLY A 139 -17.17 -1.99 6.19
CA GLY A 139 -16.83 -1.20 7.37
C GLY A 139 -15.38 -0.72 7.36
N PHE A 140 -14.44 -1.57 6.99
CA PHE A 140 -13.03 -1.20 6.83
C PHE A 140 -12.88 -0.10 5.76
N GLY A 141 -13.46 -0.30 4.57
CA GLY A 141 -13.39 0.67 3.48
C GLY A 141 -13.97 2.03 3.88
N GLY A 142 -15.18 2.04 4.48
CA GLY A 142 -15.83 3.28 4.91
C GLY A 142 -15.04 4.03 5.98
N VAL A 143 -14.60 3.33 7.03
CA VAL A 143 -13.83 3.96 8.13
C VAL A 143 -12.49 4.49 7.62
N THR A 144 -11.77 3.72 6.84
CA THR A 144 -10.45 4.15 6.35
C THR A 144 -10.56 5.28 5.32
N ALA A 145 -11.60 5.31 4.47
CA ALA A 145 -11.85 6.42 3.57
C ALA A 145 -12.13 7.72 4.33
N ILE A 146 -13.01 7.69 5.35
CA ILE A 146 -13.28 8.86 6.19
C ILE A 146 -12.00 9.35 6.89
N LEU A 147 -11.18 8.45 7.42
CA LEU A 147 -9.91 8.82 8.07
C LEU A 147 -8.92 9.44 7.08
N TRP A 148 -8.92 8.99 5.84
CA TRP A 148 -8.11 9.56 4.77
C TRP A 148 -8.54 11.00 4.45
N GLU A 149 -9.83 11.23 4.18
CA GLU A 149 -10.37 12.56 3.91
C GLU A 149 -10.11 13.54 5.07
N LEU A 150 -10.28 13.09 6.32
CA LEU A 150 -9.93 13.89 7.48
C LEU A 150 -8.44 14.23 7.53
N GLY A 151 -7.57 13.25 7.18
CA GLY A 151 -6.13 13.47 7.09
C GLY A 151 -5.76 14.52 6.04
N GLU A 152 -6.36 14.46 4.86
CA GLU A 152 -6.15 15.44 3.79
C GLU A 152 -6.68 16.82 4.19
N TYR A 153 -7.84 16.90 4.81
CA TYR A 153 -8.37 18.17 5.31
C TYR A 153 -7.40 18.86 6.27
N PHE A 154 -6.87 18.12 7.25
CA PHE A 154 -5.93 18.71 8.22
C PHE A 154 -4.55 19.00 7.63
N ALA A 155 -4.07 18.19 6.70
CA ALA A 155 -2.73 18.34 6.11
C ALA A 155 -2.68 19.46 5.06
N PHE A 156 -3.69 19.57 4.22
CA PHE A 156 -3.65 20.40 3.03
C PHE A 156 -4.68 21.54 3.06
N ILE A 157 -5.94 21.25 3.34
CA ILE A 157 -7.04 22.22 3.17
C ILE A 157 -7.03 23.27 4.28
N ARG A 158 -6.93 22.85 5.54
CA ARG A 158 -6.94 23.76 6.69
C ARG A 158 -5.79 24.77 6.70
N ASN A 159 -4.66 24.40 6.12
CA ASN A 159 -3.44 25.21 6.12
C ASN A 159 -3.20 25.95 4.79
N SER A 160 -4.11 25.85 3.81
CA SER A 160 -4.03 26.60 2.57
C SER A 160 -4.37 28.07 2.85
N PRO A 161 -3.54 29.04 2.41
CA PRO A 161 -3.92 30.45 2.47
C PRO A 161 -5.14 30.66 1.57
N SER A 162 -6.18 31.28 2.11
CA SER A 162 -7.39 31.73 1.40
C SER A 162 -7.08 32.83 0.39
#